data_31e1cd3fb559f9ccf4fb9bd28b3b24bb
#
_entry.id   31e1cd3fb559f9ccf4fb9bd28b3b24bb
#
_cell.length_a   1.000
_cell.length_b   1.000
_cell.length_c   1.000
_cell.angle_alpha   90.00
_cell.angle_beta   90.00
_cell.angle_gamma   90.00
#
_symmetry.space_group_name_H-M   'P 1'
#
loop_
_entity.id
_entity.type
_entity.pdbx_description
1 polymer ?
#
loop_
_entity_poly.entity_id
_entity_poly.type
_entity_poly.pdbx_seq_one_letter_code
_entity_poly.pdbx_strand_id
1 'polypeptide(L)'
;ITLLSASMIALSAGAAAAQNAKPRNLILFVPDGLRGGIVTPDTTPAMADIRDKGVHFKNSHSLFPTFTMANSSALSTGHYLGDTGTFSNTIYTGYTSVPAGDTVVPFIENDAVLADVDDHFNGDYLNEETLLKIARGQGFSTAAIGKVGPTLLFDHTDRGKNTIVIDDSTGGKTGVPLSDEMKDALTKAGLPLATPSRGDNAKAGDAKTPGTTVANVAQQAYMADVATKVVLPMFKARNKPFVLVFWSRDPDGSQHNTGDSLNTITPGINGPTSMAGIKNADNNLAQLRKALDELGLSANTNIMVSSDHGFSTISKESKTSPSAKVVFDDTPKDFLPMGFLAIDLAKALNLPRKPLYKRALELKGR
;
A
#
# COMPACT_ATOMS: atom_id res chain seq x y z
N ILE A 1 -27.25 -45.40 -7.20
CA ILE A 1 -26.83 -44.85 -8.52
C ILE A 1 -27.54 -43.52 -8.79
N THR A 2 -28.81 -43.36 -8.40
CA THR A 2 -29.60 -42.12 -8.65
C THR A 2 -29.19 -40.90 -7.86
N LEU A 3 -28.58 -41.04 -6.67
CA LEU A 3 -28.12 -39.92 -5.83
C LEU A 3 -26.79 -39.27 -6.32
N LEU A 4 -25.91 -40.07 -6.94
CA LEU A 4 -24.66 -39.53 -7.52
C LEU A 4 -24.90 -38.70 -8.80
N SER A 5 -25.93 -39.07 -9.58
CA SER A 5 -26.27 -38.36 -10.81
C SER A 5 -26.86 -36.97 -10.55
N ALA A 6 -27.66 -36.83 -9.48
CA ALA A 6 -28.23 -35.53 -9.08
C ALA A 6 -27.16 -34.55 -8.54
N SER A 7 -26.15 -35.05 -7.83
CA SER A 7 -25.05 -34.21 -7.32
C SER A 7 -24.13 -33.70 -8.42
N MET A 8 -23.87 -34.50 -9.48
CA MET A 8 -23.08 -34.06 -10.62
C MET A 8 -23.81 -33.03 -11.50
N ILE A 9 -25.11 -33.14 -11.65
CA ILE A 9 -25.91 -32.15 -12.39
C ILE A 9 -25.98 -30.80 -11.62
N ALA A 10 -26.08 -30.83 -10.30
CA ALA A 10 -26.07 -29.61 -9.49
C ALA A 10 -24.71 -28.90 -9.53
N LEU A 11 -23.59 -29.63 -9.51
CA LEU A 11 -22.24 -29.06 -9.68
C LEU A 11 -22.00 -28.50 -11.09
N SER A 12 -22.48 -29.18 -12.14
CA SER A 12 -22.34 -28.69 -13.50
C SER A 12 -23.24 -27.49 -13.80
N ALA A 13 -24.43 -27.40 -13.21
CA ALA A 13 -25.31 -26.23 -13.34
C ALA A 13 -24.73 -25.01 -12.59
N GLY A 14 -24.09 -25.20 -11.43
CA GLY A 14 -23.37 -24.13 -10.70
C GLY A 14 -22.17 -23.61 -11.49
N ALA A 15 -21.36 -24.48 -12.09
CA ALA A 15 -20.23 -24.11 -12.92
C ALA A 15 -20.66 -23.40 -14.24
N ALA A 16 -21.73 -23.83 -14.86
CA ALA A 16 -22.29 -23.20 -16.07
C ALA A 16 -22.92 -21.85 -15.79
N ALA A 17 -23.52 -21.63 -14.60
CA ALA A 17 -24.04 -20.33 -14.18
C ALA A 17 -22.91 -19.34 -13.87
N ALA A 18 -21.77 -19.80 -13.31
CA ALA A 18 -20.59 -18.98 -13.09
C ALA A 18 -19.90 -18.58 -14.40
N GLN A 19 -19.88 -19.45 -15.42
CA GLN A 19 -19.31 -19.15 -16.75
C GLN A 19 -20.09 -18.11 -17.55
N ASN A 20 -21.39 -17.92 -17.26
CA ASN A 20 -22.26 -16.96 -17.95
C ASN A 20 -22.47 -15.64 -17.17
N ALA A 21 -21.89 -15.51 -15.97
CA ALA A 21 -21.97 -14.27 -15.21
C ALA A 21 -21.13 -13.19 -15.91
N LYS A 22 -21.74 -12.02 -16.19
CA LYS A 22 -20.97 -10.88 -16.71
C LYS A 22 -19.85 -10.51 -15.74
N PRO A 23 -18.64 -10.24 -16.24
CA PRO A 23 -17.54 -9.77 -15.39
C PRO A 23 -17.97 -8.55 -14.57
N ARG A 24 -17.68 -8.57 -13.28
CA ARG A 24 -17.97 -7.46 -12.39
C ARG A 24 -16.76 -6.53 -12.31
N ASN A 25 -17.00 -5.26 -12.09
CA ASN A 25 -15.95 -4.31 -11.77
C ASN A 25 -15.38 -4.62 -10.38
N LEU A 26 -14.13 -4.25 -10.17
CA LEU A 26 -13.45 -4.35 -8.89
C LEU A 26 -12.81 -3.01 -8.53
N ILE A 27 -13.04 -2.56 -7.30
CA ILE A 27 -12.20 -1.57 -6.62
C ILE A 27 -11.48 -2.28 -5.47
N LEU A 28 -10.15 -2.27 -5.50
CA LEU A 28 -9.32 -2.64 -4.37
C LEU A 28 -8.89 -1.34 -3.69
N PHE A 29 -9.41 -1.11 -2.48
CA PHE A 29 -9.08 0.04 -1.66
C PHE A 29 -8.13 -0.39 -0.55
N VAL A 30 -6.92 0.18 -0.53
CA VAL A 30 -5.88 -0.16 0.43
C VAL A 30 -5.56 1.06 1.30
N PRO A 31 -6.11 1.14 2.52
CA PRO A 31 -5.68 2.15 3.50
C PRO A 31 -4.38 1.68 4.15
N ASP A 32 -3.25 2.26 3.74
CA ASP A 32 -1.91 1.90 4.19
C ASP A 32 -1.78 1.99 5.71
N GLY A 33 -1.30 0.95 6.35
CA GLY A 33 -1.08 0.92 7.80
C GLY A 33 -2.34 0.95 8.68
N LEU A 34 -3.52 0.66 8.14
CA LEU A 34 -4.77 0.69 8.91
C LEU A 34 -4.91 -0.53 9.82
N ARG A 35 -5.06 -0.28 11.10
CA ARG A 35 -5.35 -1.32 12.09
C ARG A 35 -6.80 -1.84 11.96
N GLY A 36 -7.00 -3.15 11.86
CA GLY A 36 -8.33 -3.72 11.75
C GLY A 36 -9.27 -3.36 12.92
N GLY A 37 -8.74 -3.31 14.14
CA GLY A 37 -9.53 -2.99 15.34
C GLY A 37 -10.02 -1.54 15.45
N ILE A 38 -9.50 -0.61 14.61
CA ILE A 38 -9.99 0.78 14.60
C ILE A 38 -11.22 0.98 13.71
N VAL A 39 -11.57 -0.01 12.88
CA VAL A 39 -12.70 0.08 11.97
C VAL A 39 -14.00 -0.05 12.74
N THR A 40 -14.62 1.07 13.03
CA THR A 40 -15.91 1.17 13.74
C THR A 40 -16.82 2.19 13.06
N PRO A 41 -18.15 2.15 13.32
CA PRO A 41 -19.04 3.17 12.78
C PRO A 41 -18.68 4.61 13.17
N ASP A 42 -18.01 4.80 14.31
CA ASP A 42 -17.64 6.13 14.81
C ASP A 42 -16.34 6.64 14.15
N THR A 43 -15.39 5.76 13.86
CA THR A 43 -14.05 6.14 13.36
C THR A 43 -13.96 6.10 11.84
N THR A 44 -14.57 5.09 11.22
CA THR A 44 -14.51 4.81 9.77
C THR A 44 -15.84 4.30 9.26
N PRO A 45 -16.89 5.16 9.23
CA PRO A 45 -18.25 4.75 8.89
C PRO A 45 -18.38 4.09 7.52
N ALA A 46 -17.64 4.53 6.50
CA ALA A 46 -17.71 3.95 5.16
C ALA A 46 -17.11 2.53 5.10
N MET A 47 -15.97 2.30 5.77
CA MET A 47 -15.36 0.97 5.87
C MET A 47 -16.18 0.03 6.76
N ALA A 48 -16.70 0.55 7.88
CA ALA A 48 -17.56 -0.22 8.78
C ALA A 48 -18.84 -0.70 8.06
N ASP A 49 -19.44 0.17 7.25
CA ASP A 49 -20.64 -0.19 6.46
C ASP A 49 -20.34 -1.30 5.43
N ILE A 50 -19.20 -1.26 4.75
CA ILE A 50 -18.74 -2.34 3.85
C ILE A 50 -18.53 -3.65 4.63
N ARG A 51 -17.87 -3.59 5.79
CA ARG A 51 -17.64 -4.75 6.65
C ARG A 51 -18.97 -5.37 7.11
N ASP A 52 -19.91 -4.54 7.57
CA ASP A 52 -21.13 -5.01 8.21
C ASP A 52 -22.18 -5.49 7.20
N LYS A 53 -22.17 -4.97 5.97
CA LYS A 53 -23.06 -5.39 4.87
C LYS A 53 -22.46 -6.40 3.91
N GLY A 54 -21.16 -6.60 3.97
CA GLY A 54 -20.39 -7.48 3.08
C GLY A 54 -19.87 -8.74 3.76
N VAL A 55 -18.71 -9.20 3.29
CA VAL A 55 -17.99 -10.34 3.87
C VAL A 55 -16.81 -9.83 4.69
N HIS A 56 -16.81 -10.14 5.97
CA HIS A 56 -15.73 -9.80 6.88
C HIS A 56 -14.79 -10.99 7.08
N PHE A 57 -13.58 -10.91 6.57
CA PHE A 57 -12.54 -11.94 6.73
C PHE A 57 -11.84 -11.76 8.09
N LYS A 58 -12.39 -12.39 9.15
CA LYS A 58 -11.90 -12.23 10.52
C LYS A 58 -10.49 -12.79 10.76
N ASN A 59 -10.02 -13.66 9.89
CA ASN A 59 -8.70 -14.28 9.97
C ASN A 59 -7.79 -13.84 8.82
N SER A 60 -7.91 -12.58 8.40
CA SER A 60 -7.01 -11.97 7.44
C SER A 60 -5.82 -11.34 8.15
N HIS A 61 -4.62 -11.61 7.67
CA HIS A 61 -3.37 -11.12 8.22
C HIS A 61 -2.48 -10.58 7.13
N SER A 62 -1.73 -9.50 7.42
CA SER A 62 -0.59 -9.13 6.59
C SER A 62 0.50 -10.19 6.67
N LEU A 63 1.26 -10.35 5.60
CA LEU A 63 2.39 -11.27 5.56
C LEU A 63 3.58 -10.68 6.35
N PHE A 64 4.32 -11.55 7.02
CA PHE A 64 5.55 -11.16 7.70
C PHE A 64 6.76 -11.29 6.75
N PRO A 65 7.64 -10.28 6.69
CA PRO A 65 7.62 -9.04 7.45
C PRO A 65 6.60 -8.02 6.93
N THR A 66 5.97 -7.29 7.86
CA THR A 66 4.81 -6.41 7.64
C THR A 66 5.23 -5.04 7.08
N PHE A 67 5.86 -5.04 5.92
CA PHE A 67 6.27 -3.84 5.18
C PHE A 67 5.35 -3.56 4.00
N THR A 68 5.23 -2.29 3.63
CA THR A 68 4.38 -1.82 2.54
C THR A 68 4.68 -2.55 1.23
N MET A 69 5.94 -2.53 0.75
CA MET A 69 6.27 -3.12 -0.55
C MET A 69 6.17 -4.65 -0.55
N ALA A 70 6.52 -5.30 0.57
CA ALA A 70 6.33 -6.74 0.73
C ALA A 70 4.85 -7.13 0.60
N ASN A 71 3.96 -6.48 1.35
CA ASN A 71 2.53 -6.78 1.28
C ASN A 71 1.87 -6.27 -0.01
N SER A 72 2.39 -5.20 -0.61
CA SER A 72 1.97 -4.76 -1.94
C SER A 72 2.26 -5.82 -3.01
N SER A 73 3.43 -6.47 -2.96
CA SER A 73 3.75 -7.56 -3.90
C SER A 73 2.75 -8.71 -3.78
N ALA A 74 2.38 -9.08 -2.56
CA ALA A 74 1.38 -10.11 -2.33
C ALA A 74 -0.04 -9.69 -2.77
N LEU A 75 -0.45 -8.45 -2.49
CA LEU A 75 -1.76 -7.92 -2.91
C LEU A 75 -1.85 -7.77 -4.44
N SER A 76 -0.73 -7.42 -5.09
CA SER A 76 -0.70 -7.22 -6.54
C SER A 76 -0.68 -8.51 -7.34
N THR A 77 -0.15 -9.62 -6.78
CA THR A 77 0.02 -10.89 -7.49
C THR A 77 -0.87 -12.02 -6.96
N GLY A 78 -1.31 -11.94 -5.71
CA GLY A 78 -1.98 -13.03 -5.02
C GLY A 78 -1.04 -14.13 -4.52
N HIS A 79 0.28 -13.91 -4.57
CA HIS A 79 1.32 -14.86 -4.20
C HIS A 79 1.98 -14.51 -2.86
N TYR A 80 2.64 -15.49 -2.24
CA TYR A 80 3.41 -15.27 -1.02
C TYR A 80 4.75 -14.58 -1.32
N LEU A 81 5.37 -14.00 -0.29
CA LEU A 81 6.62 -13.26 -0.43
C LEU A 81 7.79 -14.12 -0.95
N GLY A 82 7.75 -15.43 -0.70
CA GLY A 82 8.72 -16.39 -1.23
C GLY A 82 8.65 -16.53 -2.75
N ASP A 83 7.46 -16.36 -3.32
CA ASP A 83 7.23 -16.44 -4.76
C ASP A 83 7.62 -15.12 -5.43
N THR A 84 7.23 -13.98 -4.86
CA THR A 84 7.51 -12.64 -5.42
C THR A 84 8.92 -12.12 -5.17
N GLY A 85 9.66 -12.70 -4.22
CA GLY A 85 11.00 -12.26 -3.86
C GLY A 85 11.09 -10.93 -3.09
N THR A 86 9.95 -10.28 -2.77
CA THR A 86 9.93 -8.96 -2.12
C THR A 86 9.64 -9.08 -0.63
N PHE A 87 10.66 -8.88 0.21
CA PHE A 87 10.58 -9.09 1.67
C PHE A 87 10.57 -7.80 2.49
N SER A 88 10.80 -6.63 1.89
CA SER A 88 10.97 -5.38 2.62
C SER A 88 10.76 -4.19 1.68
N ASN A 89 10.69 -2.97 2.26
CA ASN A 89 10.80 -1.73 1.50
C ASN A 89 12.24 -1.45 1.02
N THR A 90 13.22 -2.20 1.52
CA THR A 90 14.63 -2.16 1.10
C THR A 90 15.08 -3.58 0.81
N ILE A 91 15.58 -3.82 -0.40
CA ILE A 91 15.97 -5.14 -0.85
C ILE A 91 17.45 -5.16 -1.31
N TYR A 92 18.10 -6.33 -1.23
CA TYR A 92 19.39 -6.53 -1.85
C TYR A 92 19.21 -6.94 -3.31
N THR A 93 19.71 -6.13 -4.23
CA THR A 93 19.50 -6.31 -5.67
C THR A 93 20.65 -7.05 -6.37
N GLY A 94 21.80 -7.18 -5.71
CA GLY A 94 22.98 -7.79 -6.32
C GLY A 94 23.75 -6.90 -7.32
N TYR A 95 23.20 -5.74 -7.65
CA TYR A 95 23.81 -4.71 -8.49
C TYR A 95 23.61 -3.33 -7.87
N THR A 96 24.33 -2.32 -8.36
CA THR A 96 24.27 -0.95 -7.90
C THR A 96 23.14 -0.18 -8.61
N SER A 97 22.11 0.21 -7.89
CA SER A 97 21.01 1.03 -8.41
C SER A 97 21.39 2.51 -8.36
N VAL A 98 21.53 3.13 -9.52
CA VAL A 98 21.89 4.55 -9.66
C VAL A 98 20.80 5.49 -9.12
N PRO A 99 19.51 5.29 -9.44
CA PRO A 99 18.43 6.13 -8.89
C PRO A 99 18.33 6.08 -7.37
N ALA A 100 18.87 5.04 -6.74
CA ALA A 100 18.89 4.88 -5.29
C ALA A 100 20.16 5.44 -4.64
N GLY A 101 20.97 6.23 -5.35
CA GLY A 101 22.23 6.79 -4.84
C GLY A 101 23.37 5.80 -4.81
N ASP A 102 23.51 5.02 -5.85
CA ASP A 102 24.61 4.04 -6.05
C ASP A 102 24.69 2.97 -4.95
N THR A 103 23.56 2.46 -4.52
CA THR A 103 23.49 1.40 -3.50
C THR A 103 23.06 0.06 -4.07
N VAL A 104 23.54 -1.04 -3.48
CA VAL A 104 23.09 -2.41 -3.74
C VAL A 104 21.89 -2.82 -2.86
N VAL A 105 21.44 -1.90 -1.99
CA VAL A 105 20.31 -2.10 -1.06
C VAL A 105 19.33 -0.94 -1.21
N PRO A 106 18.72 -0.77 -2.40
CA PRO A 106 17.82 0.35 -2.64
C PRO A 106 16.55 0.29 -1.81
N PHE A 107 16.03 1.47 -1.45
CA PHE A 107 14.68 1.65 -0.95
C PHE A 107 13.73 1.70 -2.15
N ILE A 108 12.89 0.69 -2.30
CA ILE A 108 12.08 0.45 -3.50
C ILE A 108 10.70 1.13 -3.50
N GLU A 109 10.35 1.84 -2.45
CA GLU A 109 9.16 2.69 -2.40
C GLU A 109 9.41 4.03 -3.15
N ASN A 110 9.90 3.91 -4.38
CA ASN A 110 10.31 4.99 -5.26
C ASN A 110 10.23 4.52 -6.71
N ASP A 111 9.49 5.21 -7.55
CA ASP A 111 9.22 4.78 -8.92
C ASP A 111 10.47 4.68 -9.80
N ALA A 112 11.40 5.63 -9.67
CA ALA A 112 12.65 5.56 -10.42
C ALA A 112 13.49 4.35 -10.04
N VAL A 113 13.52 4.03 -8.74
CA VAL A 113 14.25 2.87 -8.22
C VAL A 113 13.54 1.58 -8.63
N LEU A 114 12.22 1.53 -8.48
CA LEU A 114 11.43 0.35 -8.87
C LEU A 114 11.55 0.07 -10.38
N ALA A 115 11.52 1.12 -11.20
CA ALA A 115 11.73 1.00 -12.64
C ALA A 115 13.13 0.48 -12.99
N ASP A 116 14.18 1.01 -12.33
CA ASP A 116 15.56 0.56 -12.52
C ASP A 116 15.75 -0.93 -12.17
N VAL A 117 15.14 -1.34 -11.04
CA VAL A 117 15.20 -2.74 -10.61
C VAL A 117 14.45 -3.66 -11.58
N ASP A 118 13.25 -3.26 -11.99
CA ASP A 118 12.44 -4.02 -12.94
C ASP A 118 13.13 -4.14 -14.32
N ASP A 119 13.70 -3.05 -14.81
CA ASP A 119 14.44 -3.05 -16.08
C ASP A 119 15.70 -3.93 -15.99
N HIS A 120 16.40 -3.92 -14.86
CA HIS A 120 17.55 -4.79 -14.63
C HIS A 120 17.20 -6.28 -14.72
N PHE A 121 16.04 -6.64 -14.22
CA PHE A 121 15.51 -8.01 -14.28
C PHE A 121 14.60 -8.27 -15.50
N ASN A 122 14.67 -7.44 -16.54
CA ASN A 122 13.93 -7.59 -17.80
C ASN A 122 12.40 -7.62 -17.64
N GLY A 123 11.88 -6.85 -16.70
CA GLY A 123 10.43 -6.78 -16.42
C GLY A 123 9.92 -7.91 -15.51
N ASP A 124 10.81 -8.65 -14.88
CA ASP A 124 10.50 -9.82 -14.03
C ASP A 124 10.90 -9.61 -12.57
N TYR A 125 10.73 -8.37 -12.09
CA TYR A 125 11.06 -8.00 -10.71
C TYR A 125 10.31 -8.87 -9.67
N LEU A 126 9.03 -9.17 -9.92
CA LEU A 126 8.19 -9.92 -8.97
C LEU A 126 8.15 -11.44 -9.22
N ASN A 127 8.75 -11.96 -10.29
CA ASN A 127 8.59 -13.36 -10.78
C ASN A 127 7.14 -13.77 -11.07
N GLU A 128 6.14 -12.92 -10.82
CA GLU A 128 4.72 -13.22 -10.90
C GLU A 128 3.95 -12.11 -11.62
N GLU A 129 2.91 -12.48 -12.37
CA GLU A 129 2.08 -11.49 -13.06
C GLU A 129 1.19 -10.72 -12.08
N THR A 130 1.08 -9.41 -12.30
CA THR A 130 0.24 -8.56 -11.46
C THR A 130 -1.23 -8.61 -11.85
N LEU A 131 -2.10 -8.35 -10.87
CA LEU A 131 -3.55 -8.26 -11.05
C LEU A 131 -3.95 -7.35 -12.22
N LEU A 132 -3.32 -6.17 -12.35
CA LEU A 132 -3.68 -5.24 -13.42
C LEU A 132 -3.22 -5.72 -14.79
N LYS A 133 -2.05 -6.36 -14.88
CA LYS A 133 -1.58 -6.97 -16.14
C LYS A 133 -2.52 -8.09 -16.59
N ILE A 134 -2.89 -8.98 -15.69
CA ILE A 134 -3.86 -10.08 -15.97
C ILE A 134 -5.22 -9.50 -16.38
N ALA A 135 -5.76 -8.55 -15.62
CA ALA A 135 -7.07 -7.94 -15.91
C ALA A 135 -7.07 -7.25 -17.28
N ARG A 136 -6.02 -6.52 -17.60
CA ARG A 136 -5.86 -5.87 -18.92
C ARG A 136 -5.80 -6.89 -20.05
N GLY A 137 -5.08 -7.99 -19.85
CA GLY A 137 -5.04 -9.13 -20.79
C GLY A 137 -6.42 -9.78 -21.04
N GLN A 138 -7.31 -9.69 -20.04
CA GLN A 138 -8.71 -10.15 -20.15
C GLN A 138 -9.68 -9.06 -20.67
N GLY A 139 -9.17 -7.91 -21.11
CA GLY A 139 -9.94 -6.84 -21.71
C GLY A 139 -10.57 -5.84 -20.72
N PHE A 140 -10.21 -5.90 -19.44
CA PHE A 140 -10.65 -4.91 -18.45
C PHE A 140 -9.94 -3.57 -18.67
N SER A 141 -10.61 -2.48 -18.30
CA SER A 141 -9.95 -1.20 -18.05
C SER A 141 -9.25 -1.26 -16.70
N THR A 142 -8.02 -0.74 -16.61
CA THR A 142 -7.21 -0.83 -15.38
C THR A 142 -6.66 0.52 -14.98
N ALA A 143 -6.59 0.79 -13.67
CA ALA A 143 -5.89 1.93 -13.11
C ALA A 143 -5.38 1.62 -11.70
N ALA A 144 -4.24 2.22 -11.34
CA ALA A 144 -3.71 2.29 -10.00
C ALA A 144 -3.52 3.75 -9.59
N ILE A 145 -4.04 4.14 -8.44
CA ILE A 145 -4.00 5.53 -7.94
C ILE A 145 -3.62 5.52 -6.47
N GLY A 146 -2.64 6.33 -6.05
CA GLY A 146 -2.33 6.49 -4.65
C GLY A 146 -0.86 6.71 -4.30
N LYS A 147 -0.38 6.10 -3.23
CA LYS A 147 0.98 6.22 -2.69
C LYS A 147 2.03 5.71 -3.68
N VAL A 148 3.10 6.49 -3.88
CA VAL A 148 4.28 6.08 -4.67
C VAL A 148 4.85 4.76 -4.19
N GLY A 149 5.36 3.96 -5.11
CA GLY A 149 5.90 2.62 -4.84
C GLY A 149 4.83 1.55 -4.96
N PRO A 150 3.98 1.31 -3.94
CA PRO A 150 2.97 0.25 -4.01
C PRO A 150 1.98 0.43 -5.16
N THR A 151 1.64 1.67 -5.53
CA THR A 151 0.74 1.95 -6.66
C THR A 151 1.36 1.51 -7.98
N LEU A 152 2.63 1.88 -8.23
CA LEU A 152 3.34 1.44 -9.43
C LEU A 152 3.53 -0.07 -9.46
N LEU A 153 3.73 -0.72 -8.31
CA LEU A 153 3.99 -2.16 -8.24
C LEU A 153 2.87 -3.00 -8.85
N PHE A 154 1.62 -2.53 -8.82
CA PHE A 154 0.50 -3.22 -9.47
C PHE A 154 0.60 -3.24 -11.01
N ASP A 155 1.45 -2.39 -11.59
CA ASP A 155 1.63 -2.27 -13.04
C ASP A 155 3.08 -1.94 -13.44
N HIS A 156 4.06 -2.47 -12.69
CA HIS A 156 5.48 -2.11 -12.76
C HIS A 156 6.14 -2.41 -14.12
N THR A 157 5.69 -3.42 -14.83
CA THR A 157 6.26 -3.81 -16.15
C THR A 157 5.77 -2.94 -17.29
N ASP A 158 4.59 -2.32 -17.18
CA ASP A 158 3.94 -1.58 -18.27
C ASP A 158 3.81 -0.10 -17.91
N ARG A 159 4.94 0.58 -17.82
CA ARG A 159 5.08 1.98 -17.42
C ARG A 159 4.85 2.97 -18.57
N GLY A 160 4.01 2.61 -19.52
CA GLY A 160 3.76 3.38 -20.71
C GLY A 160 2.46 4.19 -20.67
N LYS A 161 2.20 4.97 -21.73
CA LYS A 161 0.98 5.75 -21.89
C LYS A 161 -0.31 4.93 -22.00
N ASN A 162 -0.22 3.62 -22.10
CA ASN A 162 -1.36 2.71 -22.17
C ASN A 162 -1.88 2.29 -20.80
N THR A 163 -1.14 2.61 -19.74
CA THR A 163 -1.50 2.35 -18.35
C THR A 163 -1.93 3.63 -17.65
N ILE A 164 -2.75 3.50 -16.63
CA ILE A 164 -3.16 4.61 -15.77
C ILE A 164 -2.58 4.35 -14.39
N VAL A 165 -1.43 4.98 -14.12
CA VAL A 165 -0.78 5.01 -12.81
C VAL A 165 -0.67 6.47 -12.37
N ILE A 166 -1.33 6.81 -11.28
CA ILE A 166 -1.35 8.17 -10.71
C ILE A 166 -0.90 8.08 -9.25
N ASP A 167 0.25 8.65 -8.97
CA ASP A 167 0.86 8.63 -7.64
C ASP A 167 1.61 9.95 -7.35
N ASP A 168 2.44 9.96 -6.31
CA ASP A 168 3.23 11.14 -5.92
C ASP A 168 4.18 11.61 -7.03
N SER A 169 4.63 10.71 -7.91
CA SER A 169 5.60 11.00 -8.99
C SER A 169 4.93 11.53 -10.27
N THR A 170 3.61 11.41 -10.38
CA THR A 170 2.86 11.78 -11.58
C THR A 170 3.07 13.25 -11.96
N GLY A 171 3.38 13.49 -13.22
CA GLY A 171 3.75 14.80 -13.77
C GLY A 171 5.20 15.19 -13.53
N GLY A 172 5.95 14.42 -12.73
CA GLY A 172 7.39 14.53 -12.55
C GLY A 172 8.19 13.74 -13.59
N LYS A 173 9.51 13.80 -13.48
CA LYS A 173 10.43 13.12 -14.41
C LYS A 173 10.41 11.59 -14.28
N THR A 174 10.06 11.09 -13.12
CA THR A 174 10.13 9.67 -12.75
C THR A 174 8.76 8.99 -12.73
N GLY A 175 7.67 9.77 -12.86
CA GLY A 175 6.31 9.24 -12.90
C GLY A 175 5.97 8.59 -14.24
N VAL A 176 5.01 7.69 -14.23
CA VAL A 176 4.46 7.08 -15.46
C VAL A 176 3.84 8.17 -16.34
N PRO A 177 4.17 8.22 -17.65
CA PRO A 177 3.67 9.26 -18.52
C PRO A 177 2.14 9.20 -18.69
N LEU A 178 1.46 10.33 -18.53
CA LEU A 178 0.05 10.44 -18.81
C LEU A 178 -0.20 10.30 -20.32
N SER A 179 -1.20 9.51 -20.72
CA SER A 179 -1.72 9.52 -22.09
C SER A 179 -2.37 10.86 -22.43
N ASP A 180 -2.53 11.15 -23.71
CA ASP A 180 -3.19 12.39 -24.11
C ASP A 180 -4.67 12.39 -23.69
N GLU A 181 -5.35 11.21 -23.74
CA GLU A 181 -6.70 11.04 -23.18
C GLU A 181 -6.76 11.43 -21.69
N MET A 182 -5.77 10.99 -20.89
CA MET A 182 -5.72 11.35 -19.47
C MET A 182 -5.46 12.84 -19.25
N LYS A 183 -4.55 13.44 -20.01
CA LYS A 183 -4.26 14.89 -19.90
C LYS A 183 -5.50 15.73 -20.22
N ASP A 184 -6.18 15.39 -21.30
CA ASP A 184 -7.42 16.07 -21.70
C ASP A 184 -8.53 15.93 -20.67
N ALA A 185 -8.70 14.71 -20.12
CA ALA A 185 -9.71 14.43 -19.11
C ALA A 185 -9.42 15.14 -17.78
N LEU A 186 -8.16 15.17 -17.31
CA LEU A 186 -7.74 15.93 -16.14
C LEU A 186 -7.97 17.44 -16.35
N THR A 187 -7.55 17.97 -17.48
CA THR A 187 -7.75 19.39 -17.83
C THR A 187 -9.23 19.76 -17.85
N LYS A 188 -10.07 18.92 -18.48
CA LYS A 188 -11.52 19.13 -18.53
C LYS A 188 -12.16 19.07 -17.15
N ALA A 189 -11.63 18.25 -16.26
CA ALA A 189 -12.08 18.17 -14.86
C ALA A 189 -11.54 19.30 -13.97
N GLY A 190 -10.68 20.18 -14.49
CA GLY A 190 -10.05 21.26 -13.74
C GLY A 190 -8.98 20.77 -12.75
N LEU A 191 -8.41 19.59 -13.02
CA LEU A 191 -7.37 18.99 -12.17
C LEU A 191 -5.97 19.20 -12.75
N PRO A 192 -4.95 19.45 -11.92
CA PRO A 192 -3.58 19.56 -12.39
C PRO A 192 -3.08 18.24 -12.99
N LEU A 193 -2.15 18.35 -13.97
CA LEU A 193 -1.50 17.19 -14.60
C LEU A 193 -0.42 16.55 -13.71
N ALA A 194 -0.01 17.25 -12.68
CA ALA A 194 0.96 16.77 -11.69
C ALA A 194 0.28 16.61 -10.33
N THR A 195 0.62 15.55 -9.64
CA THR A 195 0.14 15.32 -8.28
C THR A 195 0.66 16.41 -7.34
N PRO A 196 -0.21 17.05 -6.54
CA PRO A 196 0.20 18.02 -5.54
C PRO A 196 1.12 17.38 -4.50
N SER A 197 2.02 18.19 -3.92
CA SER A 197 2.85 17.75 -2.81
C SER A 197 2.01 17.45 -1.55
N ARG A 198 2.58 16.68 -0.63
CA ARG A 198 1.96 16.37 0.67
C ARG A 198 1.90 17.57 1.63
N GLY A 199 2.58 18.70 1.29
CA GLY A 199 2.63 19.87 2.15
C GLY A 199 3.12 19.53 3.57
N ASP A 200 2.43 20.02 4.59
CA ASP A 200 2.80 19.80 5.99
C ASP A 200 2.75 18.32 6.42
N ASN A 201 2.03 17.47 5.71
CA ASN A 201 2.06 16.02 5.96
C ASN A 201 3.43 15.39 5.60
N ALA A 202 4.22 16.02 4.73
CA ALA A 202 5.57 15.56 4.39
C ALA A 202 6.65 15.99 5.41
N LYS A 203 6.28 16.75 6.44
CA LYS A 203 7.21 17.24 7.43
C LYS A 203 7.82 16.09 8.21
N ALA A 204 9.12 15.89 8.03
CA ALA A 204 9.85 14.85 8.74
C ALA A 204 9.94 15.15 10.23
N GLY A 205 9.81 14.10 11.06
CA GLY A 205 10.08 14.12 12.48
C GLY A 205 11.26 13.24 12.85
N ASP A 206 11.68 13.36 14.09
CA ASP A 206 12.64 12.49 14.75
C ASP A 206 12.20 12.23 16.20
N ALA A 207 13.03 11.59 17.02
CA ALA A 207 12.69 11.33 18.42
C ALA A 207 12.54 12.58 19.31
N LYS A 208 12.80 13.78 18.81
CA LYS A 208 12.69 15.05 19.53
C LYS A 208 11.79 16.06 18.84
N THR A 209 11.63 15.92 17.53
CA THR A 209 10.89 16.84 16.68
C THR A 209 9.60 16.15 16.20
N PRO A 210 8.42 16.71 16.45
CA PRO A 210 7.15 16.03 16.18
C PRO A 210 6.84 15.84 14.71
N GLY A 211 7.53 16.11 13.72
CA GLY A 211 7.19 15.89 12.33
C GLY A 211 5.79 16.41 11.97
N THR A 212 5.07 15.69 11.11
CA THR A 212 3.70 16.08 10.74
C THR A 212 2.73 15.98 11.90
N THR A 213 1.82 16.95 11.97
CA THR A 213 0.66 16.95 12.87
C THR A 213 -0.67 17.02 12.14
N VAL A 214 -0.63 16.81 10.82
CA VAL A 214 -1.81 16.88 9.94
C VAL A 214 -1.90 15.65 9.04
N ALA A 215 -3.12 15.25 8.68
CA ALA A 215 -3.36 14.20 7.68
C ALA A 215 -3.01 14.69 6.25
N ASN A 216 -2.80 13.75 5.33
CA ASN A 216 -2.48 14.03 3.93
C ASN A 216 -3.76 14.37 3.11
N VAL A 217 -4.52 15.36 3.57
CA VAL A 217 -5.85 15.67 3.01
C VAL A 217 -5.77 16.19 1.58
N ALA A 218 -4.92 17.18 1.32
CA ALA A 218 -4.89 17.87 0.03
C ALA A 218 -4.47 16.95 -1.14
N GLN A 219 -3.39 16.20 -0.97
CA GLN A 219 -2.92 15.27 -2.00
C GLN A 219 -3.91 14.11 -2.20
N GLN A 220 -4.44 13.56 -1.11
CA GLN A 220 -5.39 12.46 -1.21
C GLN A 220 -6.73 12.89 -1.81
N ALA A 221 -7.18 14.11 -1.55
CA ALA A 221 -8.36 14.69 -2.21
C ALA A 221 -8.15 14.78 -3.73
N TYR A 222 -6.95 15.20 -4.18
CA TYR A 222 -6.61 15.17 -5.60
C TYR A 222 -6.71 13.76 -6.18
N MET A 223 -6.10 12.76 -5.52
CA MET A 223 -6.14 11.38 -5.99
C MET A 223 -7.58 10.82 -6.03
N ALA A 224 -8.38 11.12 -5.03
CA ALA A 224 -9.80 10.76 -4.99
C ALA A 224 -10.60 11.47 -6.09
N ASP A 225 -10.31 12.73 -6.38
CA ASP A 225 -10.91 13.48 -7.48
C ASP A 225 -10.51 12.92 -8.85
N VAL A 226 -9.25 12.54 -9.05
CA VAL A 226 -8.82 11.84 -10.28
C VAL A 226 -9.58 10.54 -10.45
N ALA A 227 -9.70 9.74 -9.41
CA ALA A 227 -10.46 8.49 -9.46
C ALA A 227 -11.94 8.73 -9.81
N THR A 228 -12.59 9.67 -9.15
CA THR A 228 -14.05 9.84 -9.20
C THR A 228 -14.55 10.75 -10.33
N LYS A 229 -13.78 11.80 -10.67
CA LYS A 229 -14.18 12.78 -11.70
C LYS A 229 -13.59 12.45 -13.08
N VAL A 230 -12.54 11.62 -13.15
CA VAL A 230 -11.84 11.29 -14.40
C VAL A 230 -11.90 9.79 -14.71
N VAL A 231 -11.28 8.95 -13.87
CA VAL A 231 -11.06 7.53 -14.20
C VAL A 231 -12.37 6.73 -14.22
N LEU A 232 -13.22 6.83 -13.21
CA LEU A 232 -14.50 6.11 -13.19
C LEU A 232 -15.45 6.55 -14.30
N PRO A 233 -15.63 7.85 -14.62
CA PRO A 233 -16.38 8.29 -15.80
C PRO A 233 -15.81 7.77 -17.12
N MET A 234 -14.49 7.78 -17.27
CA MET A 234 -13.80 7.22 -18.44
C MET A 234 -14.07 5.71 -18.59
N PHE A 235 -13.98 4.94 -17.51
CA PHE A 235 -14.26 3.51 -17.51
C PHE A 235 -15.73 3.23 -17.84
N LYS A 236 -16.66 4.02 -17.30
CA LYS A 236 -18.07 3.93 -17.68
C LYS A 236 -18.27 4.18 -19.17
N ALA A 237 -17.64 5.21 -19.73
CA ALA A 237 -17.73 5.53 -21.16
C ALA A 237 -17.16 4.42 -22.07
N ARG A 238 -16.10 3.76 -21.63
CA ARG A 238 -15.51 2.61 -22.33
C ARG A 238 -16.42 1.36 -22.35
N ASN A 239 -17.40 1.32 -21.48
CA ASN A 239 -18.37 0.21 -21.35
C ASN A 239 -17.72 -1.17 -21.25
N LYS A 240 -16.61 -1.27 -20.53
CA LYS A 240 -15.84 -2.48 -20.24
C LYS A 240 -15.81 -2.68 -18.72
N PRO A 241 -15.68 -3.92 -18.25
CA PRO A 241 -15.37 -4.14 -16.84
C PRO A 241 -14.04 -3.48 -16.48
N PHE A 242 -13.85 -3.16 -15.21
CA PHE A 242 -12.63 -2.49 -14.78
C PHE A 242 -12.09 -3.04 -13.45
N VAL A 243 -10.79 -2.84 -13.25
CA VAL A 243 -10.10 -2.98 -11.97
C VAL A 243 -9.44 -1.65 -11.64
N LEU A 244 -9.83 -1.06 -10.52
CA LEU A 244 -9.22 0.14 -9.95
C LEU A 244 -8.58 -0.21 -8.61
N VAL A 245 -7.29 0.02 -8.49
CA VAL A 245 -6.58 0.00 -7.21
C VAL A 245 -6.49 1.43 -6.69
N PHE A 246 -6.93 1.66 -5.45
CA PHE A 246 -6.76 2.93 -4.76
C PHE A 246 -5.96 2.69 -3.48
N TRP A 247 -4.70 3.12 -3.49
CA TRP A 247 -3.79 2.96 -2.35
C TRP A 247 -3.70 4.27 -1.57
N SER A 248 -4.48 4.38 -0.49
CA SER A 248 -4.45 5.54 0.38
C SER A 248 -3.17 5.56 1.20
N ARG A 249 -2.37 6.63 1.09
CA ARG A 249 -1.17 6.83 1.93
C ARG A 249 -1.52 6.98 3.41
N ASP A 250 -2.67 7.60 3.72
CA ASP A 250 -3.19 7.63 5.07
C ASP A 250 -3.88 6.30 5.42
N PRO A 251 -3.77 5.87 6.68
CA PRO A 251 -3.18 6.57 7.83
C PRO A 251 -1.67 6.40 8.02
N ASP A 252 -0.96 5.53 7.28
CA ASP A 252 0.46 5.23 7.46
C ASP A 252 1.35 6.49 7.49
N GLY A 253 1.26 7.32 6.45
CA GLY A 253 2.07 8.54 6.34
C GLY A 253 1.89 9.52 7.51
N SER A 254 0.69 9.58 8.08
CA SER A 254 0.40 10.41 9.26
C SER A 254 0.84 9.74 10.56
N GLN A 255 0.79 8.41 10.64
CA GLN A 255 1.21 7.65 11.82
C GLN A 255 2.74 7.61 11.99
N HIS A 256 3.50 7.60 10.88
CA HIS A 256 4.96 7.61 10.92
C HIS A 256 5.54 8.90 11.51
N ASN A 257 4.95 10.04 11.22
CA ASN A 257 5.49 11.37 11.53
C ASN A 257 4.63 12.16 12.53
N THR A 258 3.79 11.48 13.30
CA THR A 258 2.89 12.16 14.22
C THR A 258 3.58 12.63 15.50
N GLY A 259 3.34 13.87 15.89
CA GLY A 259 3.70 14.40 17.21
C GLY A 259 2.94 13.75 18.35
N ASP A 260 1.79 13.14 18.07
CA ASP A 260 0.98 12.43 19.07
C ASP A 260 1.71 11.22 19.66
N SER A 261 2.62 10.61 18.87
CA SER A 261 3.33 9.38 19.24
C SER A 261 4.75 9.64 19.73
N LEU A 262 5.22 10.91 19.71
CA LEU A 262 6.62 11.24 19.98
C LEU A 262 7.03 10.84 21.39
N ASN A 263 7.90 9.83 21.50
CA ASN A 263 8.49 9.32 22.74
C ASN A 263 7.47 8.92 23.84
N THR A 264 6.18 8.83 23.52
CA THR A 264 5.13 8.45 24.46
C THR A 264 4.26 7.34 23.89
N ILE A 265 3.76 6.46 24.75
CA ILE A 265 2.83 5.37 24.35
C ILE A 265 1.40 5.90 24.31
N THR A 266 1.07 6.90 25.09
CA THR A 266 -0.27 7.46 25.22
C THR A 266 -0.26 8.95 24.91
N PRO A 267 -1.10 9.44 23.99
CA PRO A 267 -2.13 8.70 23.21
C PRO A 267 -1.56 7.81 22.08
N GLY A 268 -0.30 8.02 21.68
CA GLY A 268 0.35 7.28 20.61
C GLY A 268 -0.44 7.36 19.30
N ILE A 269 -0.58 6.22 18.61
CA ILE A 269 -1.36 6.11 17.37
C ILE A 269 -2.87 6.29 17.56
N ASN A 270 -3.35 6.55 18.76
CA ASN A 270 -4.75 6.93 19.03
C ASN A 270 -4.91 8.46 19.15
N GLY A 271 -3.83 9.20 18.95
CA GLY A 271 -3.84 10.66 19.01
C GLY A 271 -4.50 11.32 17.80
N PRO A 272 -4.68 12.68 17.88
CA PRO A 272 -5.48 13.43 16.89
C PRO A 272 -4.96 13.30 15.46
N THR A 273 -3.65 13.31 15.24
CA THR A 273 -3.06 13.23 13.90
C THR A 273 -3.33 11.87 13.24
N SER A 274 -3.10 10.78 13.98
CA SER A 274 -3.38 9.43 13.52
C SER A 274 -4.86 9.22 13.21
N MET A 275 -5.74 9.72 14.10
CA MET A 275 -7.19 9.64 13.89
C MET A 275 -7.65 10.49 12.71
N ALA A 276 -7.03 11.64 12.45
CA ALA A 276 -7.29 12.45 11.26
C ALA A 276 -6.89 11.69 9.97
N GLY A 277 -5.75 10.99 9.96
CA GLY A 277 -5.32 10.14 8.84
C GLY A 277 -6.30 8.99 8.57
N ILE A 278 -6.74 8.29 9.62
CA ILE A 278 -7.75 7.23 9.53
C ILE A 278 -9.06 7.76 8.93
N LYS A 279 -9.54 8.90 9.41
CA LYS A 279 -10.76 9.53 8.90
C LYS A 279 -10.59 9.99 7.45
N ASN A 280 -9.41 10.49 7.07
CA ASN A 280 -9.12 10.90 5.70
C ASN A 280 -9.22 9.72 4.73
N ALA A 281 -8.64 8.57 5.06
CA ALA A 281 -8.78 7.35 4.26
C ALA A 281 -10.25 6.91 4.12
N ASP A 282 -11.04 6.94 5.19
CA ASP A 282 -12.46 6.60 5.15
C ASP A 282 -13.28 7.56 4.29
N ASN A 283 -12.97 8.87 4.33
CA ASN A 283 -13.60 9.87 3.48
C ASN A 283 -13.33 9.62 2.00
N ASN A 284 -12.10 9.21 1.63
CA ASN A 284 -11.77 8.87 0.24
C ASN A 284 -12.58 7.66 -0.24
N LEU A 285 -12.75 6.65 0.59
CA LEU A 285 -13.60 5.51 0.27
C LEU A 285 -15.07 5.91 0.12
N ALA A 286 -15.57 6.77 1.01
CA ALA A 286 -16.93 7.33 0.91
C ALA A 286 -17.14 8.08 -0.40
N GLN A 287 -16.15 8.87 -0.85
CA GLN A 287 -16.18 9.59 -2.12
C GLN A 287 -16.24 8.63 -3.32
N LEU A 288 -15.43 7.56 -3.31
CA LEU A 288 -15.45 6.51 -4.35
C LEU A 288 -16.82 5.85 -4.43
N ARG A 289 -17.40 5.47 -3.29
CA ARG A 289 -18.74 4.86 -3.23
C ARG A 289 -19.81 5.78 -3.80
N LYS A 290 -19.81 7.05 -3.39
CA LYS A 290 -20.73 8.05 -3.91
C LYS A 290 -20.63 8.21 -5.44
N ALA A 291 -19.40 8.25 -5.97
CA ALA A 291 -19.18 8.33 -7.41
C ALA A 291 -19.72 7.10 -8.16
N LEU A 292 -19.57 5.90 -7.59
CA LEU A 292 -20.16 4.68 -8.16
C LEU A 292 -21.68 4.76 -8.23
N ASP A 293 -22.32 5.26 -7.17
CA ASP A 293 -23.79 5.46 -7.12
C ASP A 293 -24.24 6.47 -8.18
N GLU A 294 -23.60 7.64 -8.25
CA GLU A 294 -23.91 8.69 -9.22
C GLU A 294 -23.70 8.24 -10.68
N LEU A 295 -22.72 7.36 -10.90
CA LEU A 295 -22.45 6.79 -12.22
C LEU A 295 -23.33 5.56 -12.55
N GLY A 296 -24.12 5.06 -11.59
CA GLY A 296 -24.92 3.85 -11.76
C GLY A 296 -24.06 2.58 -11.87
N LEU A 297 -22.88 2.56 -11.27
CA LEU A 297 -21.93 1.45 -11.31
C LEU A 297 -21.97 0.55 -10.07
N SER A 298 -22.58 1.00 -8.97
CA SER A 298 -22.56 0.31 -7.66
C SER A 298 -23.07 -1.12 -7.72
N ALA A 299 -24.18 -1.36 -8.43
CA ALA A 299 -24.77 -2.70 -8.54
C ALA A 299 -23.88 -3.73 -9.23
N ASN A 300 -22.89 -3.28 -10.03
CA ASN A 300 -21.97 -4.15 -10.77
C ASN A 300 -20.50 -3.99 -10.34
N THR A 301 -20.25 -3.40 -9.19
CA THR A 301 -18.89 -3.17 -8.68
C THR A 301 -18.72 -3.83 -7.32
N ASN A 302 -17.72 -4.69 -7.20
CA ASN A 302 -17.26 -5.18 -5.91
C ASN A 302 -16.23 -4.21 -5.34
N ILE A 303 -16.31 -3.92 -4.05
CA ILE A 303 -15.30 -3.14 -3.33
C ILE A 303 -14.64 -4.07 -2.32
N MET A 304 -13.33 -4.21 -2.43
CA MET A 304 -12.50 -4.91 -1.43
C MET A 304 -11.71 -3.86 -0.65
N VAL A 305 -11.77 -3.93 0.67
CA VAL A 305 -10.94 -3.12 1.56
C VAL A 305 -9.97 -4.04 2.27
N SER A 306 -8.68 -3.80 2.08
CA SER A 306 -7.61 -4.55 2.74
C SER A 306 -6.47 -3.61 3.07
N SER A 307 -5.95 -3.64 4.29
CA SER A 307 -4.69 -2.96 4.60
C SER A 307 -3.51 -3.88 4.30
N ASP A 308 -2.39 -3.29 3.94
CA ASP A 308 -1.12 -3.98 3.72
C ASP A 308 -0.48 -4.43 5.04
N HIS A 309 -0.59 -3.61 6.07
CA HIS A 309 -0.19 -3.91 7.46
C HIS A 309 -1.00 -3.06 8.45
N GLY A 310 -0.83 -3.33 9.74
CA GLY A 310 -1.29 -2.47 10.82
C GLY A 310 -0.22 -1.45 11.21
N PHE A 311 -0.41 -0.83 12.38
CA PHE A 311 0.55 0.12 12.92
C PHE A 311 0.58 0.04 14.45
N SER A 312 1.73 0.31 15.05
CA SER A 312 1.88 0.44 16.49
C SER A 312 2.59 1.75 16.84
N THR A 313 2.39 2.24 18.04
CA THR A 313 3.02 3.48 18.50
C THR A 313 4.54 3.38 18.42
N ILE A 314 5.16 4.35 17.74
CA ILE A 314 6.60 4.53 17.70
C ILE A 314 7.01 5.28 18.98
N SER A 315 7.61 4.58 19.93
CA SER A 315 8.02 5.16 21.21
C SER A 315 9.22 4.44 21.79
N LYS A 316 10.07 5.19 22.49
CA LYS A 316 11.13 4.65 23.36
C LYS A 316 10.67 4.33 24.77
N GLU A 317 9.42 4.61 25.12
CA GLU A 317 8.83 4.17 26.36
C GLU A 317 8.58 2.66 26.33
N SER A 318 9.50 1.90 26.87
CA SER A 318 9.35 0.46 27.05
C SER A 318 9.73 0.05 28.46
N LYS A 319 8.87 -0.73 29.09
CA LYS A 319 9.14 -1.37 30.38
C LYS A 319 9.84 -2.71 30.22
N THR A 320 9.76 -3.29 29.05
CA THR A 320 10.20 -4.68 28.76
C THR A 320 11.43 -4.75 27.88
N SER A 321 11.69 -3.77 27.00
CA SER A 321 12.87 -3.76 26.14
C SER A 321 14.04 -3.01 26.81
N PRO A 322 15.10 -3.70 27.23
CA PRO A 322 16.31 -3.06 27.71
C PRO A 322 17.01 -2.20 26.65
N SER A 323 16.88 -2.57 25.36
CA SER A 323 17.48 -1.84 24.26
C SER A 323 16.86 -0.46 24.04
N ALA A 324 15.59 -0.24 24.41
CA ALA A 324 14.91 1.02 24.23
C ALA A 324 15.55 2.20 25.00
N LYS A 325 16.34 1.91 26.04
CA LYS A 325 16.97 2.91 26.90
C LYS A 325 18.47 3.05 26.70
N VAL A 326 19.04 2.27 25.76
CA VAL A 326 20.48 2.27 25.49
C VAL A 326 20.77 3.11 24.27
N VAL A 327 21.83 3.92 24.32
CA VAL A 327 22.40 4.58 23.15
C VAL A 327 23.40 3.62 22.51
N PHE A 328 23.32 3.46 21.19
CA PHE A 328 24.19 2.63 20.39
C PHE A 328 24.99 3.53 19.44
N ASP A 329 26.30 3.38 19.41
CA ASP A 329 27.22 4.29 18.69
C ASP A 329 27.03 4.25 17.17
N ASP A 330 26.52 3.13 16.64
CA ASP A 330 26.27 2.90 15.21
C ASP A 330 24.81 3.11 14.79
N THR A 331 23.99 3.58 15.70
CA THR A 331 22.57 3.82 15.46
C THR A 331 22.28 5.30 15.65
N PRO A 332 21.53 5.95 14.75
CA PRO A 332 21.13 7.32 14.92
C PRO A 332 20.52 7.55 16.30
N LYS A 333 20.83 8.70 16.87
CA LYS A 333 20.35 9.05 18.20
C LYS A 333 18.83 8.87 18.27
N ASP A 334 18.37 8.23 19.34
CA ASP A 334 16.98 7.96 19.63
C ASP A 334 16.29 6.88 18.74
N PHE A 335 17.04 6.20 17.89
CA PHE A 335 16.56 5.03 17.18
C PHE A 335 16.95 3.72 17.88
N LEU A 336 16.19 2.66 17.63
CA LEU A 336 16.57 1.30 18.05
C LEU A 336 17.48 0.67 16.99
N PRO A 337 18.51 -0.09 17.39
CA PRO A 337 19.37 -0.78 16.44
C PRO A 337 18.58 -1.87 15.70
N MET A 338 18.97 -2.13 14.46
CA MET A 338 18.48 -3.28 13.72
C MET A 338 18.76 -4.55 14.54
N GLY A 339 17.74 -5.38 14.74
CA GLY A 339 17.87 -6.60 15.53
C GLY A 339 17.80 -6.40 17.06
N PHE A 340 17.26 -5.28 17.53
CA PHE A 340 17.10 -5.01 18.97
C PHE A 340 16.37 -6.12 19.72
N LEU A 341 15.45 -6.83 19.08
CA LEU A 341 14.77 -8.00 19.67
C LEU A 341 15.75 -9.14 19.98
N ALA A 342 16.72 -9.39 19.09
CA ALA A 342 17.75 -10.38 19.34
C ALA A 342 18.69 -9.94 20.47
N ILE A 343 18.98 -8.64 20.60
CA ILE A 343 19.75 -8.07 21.69
C ILE A 343 19.00 -8.24 23.03
N ASP A 344 17.69 -7.95 23.06
CA ASP A 344 16.87 -8.11 24.24
C ASP A 344 16.72 -9.57 24.66
N LEU A 345 16.54 -10.47 23.68
CA LEU A 345 16.47 -11.92 23.92
C LEU A 345 17.79 -12.47 24.47
N ALA A 346 18.92 -12.08 23.86
CA ALA A 346 20.25 -12.46 24.33
C ALA A 346 20.48 -12.01 25.78
N LYS A 347 20.03 -10.79 26.12
CA LYS A 347 20.10 -10.26 27.49
C LYS A 347 19.20 -11.04 28.46
N ALA A 348 17.98 -11.34 28.05
CA ALA A 348 17.04 -12.10 28.87
C ALA A 348 17.52 -13.54 29.13
N LEU A 349 18.19 -14.14 28.16
CA LEU A 349 18.74 -15.51 28.24
C LEU A 349 20.18 -15.56 28.80
N ASN A 350 20.73 -14.41 29.20
CA ASN A 350 22.10 -14.30 29.70
C ASN A 350 23.18 -14.80 28.72
N LEU A 351 22.92 -14.64 27.39
CA LEU A 351 23.82 -15.04 26.33
C LEU A 351 24.89 -13.97 26.07
N PRO A 352 26.12 -14.38 25.68
CA PRO A 352 27.19 -13.44 25.38
C PRO A 352 26.84 -12.59 24.15
N ARG A 353 26.87 -11.26 24.28
CA ARG A 353 26.52 -10.28 23.23
C ARG A 353 27.52 -10.19 22.06
N LYS A 354 28.78 -10.65 22.27
CA LYS A 354 29.89 -10.46 21.33
C LYS A 354 29.81 -11.21 19.98
N PRO A 355 29.21 -12.39 19.84
CA PRO A 355 29.28 -13.12 18.56
C PRO A 355 28.40 -12.55 17.45
N LEU A 356 27.21 -12.03 17.75
CA LEU A 356 26.25 -11.61 16.72
C LEU A 356 26.61 -10.28 16.07
N TYR A 357 27.05 -9.31 16.87
CA TYR A 357 27.42 -7.98 16.38
C TYR A 357 28.76 -7.97 15.62
N LYS A 358 29.79 -8.62 16.15
CA LYS A 358 31.08 -8.75 15.44
C LYS A 358 30.95 -9.51 14.12
N ARG A 359 30.14 -10.55 14.09
CA ARG A 359 29.92 -11.33 12.87
C ARG A 359 29.16 -10.56 11.80
N ALA A 360 28.22 -9.69 12.19
CA ALA A 360 27.55 -8.80 11.27
C ALA A 360 28.48 -7.71 10.69
N LEU A 361 29.41 -7.19 11.49
CA LEU A 361 30.44 -6.25 11.02
C LEU A 361 31.53 -6.93 10.17
N GLU A 362 31.90 -8.15 10.48
CA GLU A 362 32.85 -8.94 9.69
C GLU A 362 32.29 -9.35 8.33
N LEU A 363 30.97 -9.48 8.21
CA LEU A 363 30.28 -9.71 6.93
C LEU A 363 30.13 -8.42 6.08
N LYS A 364 30.20 -7.24 6.71
CA LYS A 364 30.24 -5.95 6.01
C LYS A 364 31.59 -5.63 5.36
N GLY A 365 32.63 -6.33 5.71
CA GLY A 365 34.01 -6.15 5.21
C GLY A 365 34.42 -7.19 4.15
N ARG A 366 33.50 -7.96 3.63
CA ARG A 366 33.69 -8.89 2.53
C ARG A 366 32.74 -8.59 1.40
#